data_242923e1940c5f2f1dc0fbbf0536be13
#
_entry.id   242923e1940c5f2f1dc0fbbf0536be13
#
_cell.length_a   1.000
_cell.length_b   1.000
_cell.length_c   1.000
_cell.angle_alpha   90.00
_cell.angle_beta   90.00
_cell.angle_gamma   90.00
#
_symmetry.space_group_name_H-M   'P 1'
#
loop_
_entity.id
_entity.type
_entity.pdbx_description
1 polymer ?
#
loop_
_entity_poly.entity_id
_entity_poly.type
_entity_poly.pdbx_seq_one_letter_code
_entity_poly.pdbx_strand_id
1 'polypeptide(L)'
;MALNHTHKAYPNYVLANEIEDQLNSKLDLMRFCTVDNSLVGVAGDKKVVRVYNATNGTEKLAMGEGNSKNIEVSYEDVEYTIQLAQNRFPYYDEELMKDPLVVQTGMRHAVTDMVNTYQADIYAEFAKATQSIDNATFSFDNFVDAVALLDYEDIEGVEVFAFVSKADMAAIRKALKDDLKYVEAYVRSGYVGTVAGVNLYTKADATVGTIYGGTRDAVTFFNKKGTEVEQERDANTRLNEIFSRKYYLAALTDAGKCFKIVKA
;
A
#
# COMPACT_ATOMS: atom_id res chain seq x y z
N MET A 1 -10.12 31.10 -16.13
CA MET A 1 -9.24 30.12 -16.81
C MET A 1 -10.11 29.25 -17.67
N ALA A 2 -9.87 29.21 -18.98
CA ALA A 2 -10.61 28.28 -19.84
C ALA A 2 -10.15 26.87 -19.55
N LEU A 3 -11.07 26.01 -19.11
CA LEU A 3 -10.80 24.58 -18.91
C LEU A 3 -10.65 23.93 -20.27
N ASN A 4 -9.44 23.52 -20.58
CA ASN A 4 -9.14 22.82 -21.82
C ASN A 4 -9.17 21.31 -21.55
N HIS A 5 -10.35 20.70 -21.62
CA HIS A 5 -10.51 19.26 -21.62
C HIS A 5 -11.23 18.84 -22.89
N THR A 6 -10.79 17.78 -23.49
CA THR A 6 -11.41 17.22 -24.69
C THR A 6 -11.51 15.72 -24.50
N HIS A 7 -12.70 15.23 -24.27
CA HIS A 7 -12.97 13.80 -24.33
C HIS A 7 -13.13 13.39 -25.79
N LYS A 8 -12.44 12.36 -26.24
CA LYS A 8 -12.67 11.76 -27.54
C LYS A 8 -13.92 10.87 -27.44
N ALA A 9 -15.07 11.44 -27.76
CA ALA A 9 -16.29 10.66 -27.94
C ALA A 9 -16.25 9.96 -29.31
N TYR A 10 -16.38 8.66 -29.32
CA TYR A 10 -16.49 7.88 -30.55
C TYR A 10 -17.97 7.73 -30.92
N PRO A 11 -18.38 8.10 -32.14
CA PRO A 11 -19.78 8.03 -32.56
C PRO A 11 -20.28 6.59 -32.82
N ASN A 12 -19.51 5.57 -32.53
CA ASN A 12 -19.81 4.19 -32.93
C ASN A 12 -20.07 3.31 -31.72
N TYR A 13 -21.30 2.91 -31.55
CA TYR A 13 -21.84 2.13 -30.42
C TYR A 13 -21.27 0.72 -30.29
N VAL A 14 -20.55 0.22 -31.27
CA VAL A 14 -20.00 -1.15 -31.28
C VAL A 14 -18.82 -1.30 -30.32
N LEU A 15 -18.14 -0.20 -30.00
CA LEU A 15 -17.01 -0.17 -29.04
C LEU A 15 -17.43 -0.12 -27.57
N ALA A 16 -18.71 0.07 -27.28
CA ALA A 16 -19.21 0.17 -25.91
C ALA A 16 -19.06 -1.13 -25.10
N ASN A 17 -18.96 -2.29 -25.77
CA ASN A 17 -18.74 -3.57 -25.12
C ASN A 17 -17.27 -3.99 -25.07
N GLU A 18 -16.38 -3.25 -25.71
CA GLU A 18 -14.95 -3.55 -25.81
C GLU A 18 -14.04 -2.54 -25.08
N ILE A 19 -14.62 -1.54 -24.41
CA ILE A 19 -13.87 -0.88 -23.34
C ILE A 19 -13.79 -1.89 -22.21
N GLU A 20 -12.96 -2.91 -22.40
CA GLU A 20 -12.32 -3.56 -21.29
C GLU A 20 -11.71 -2.42 -20.50
N ASP A 21 -12.36 -2.10 -19.42
CA ASP A 21 -11.83 -1.28 -18.37
C ASP A 21 -10.44 -1.88 -18.10
N GLN A 22 -9.39 -1.25 -18.61
CA GLN A 22 -8.02 -1.58 -18.26
C GLN A 22 -7.77 -1.11 -16.83
N LEU A 23 -8.74 -1.34 -16.00
CA LEU A 23 -8.61 -1.45 -14.57
C LEU A 23 -7.64 -2.59 -14.35
N ASN A 24 -6.35 -2.26 -14.48
CA ASN A 24 -5.33 -3.14 -13.96
C ASN A 24 -5.84 -3.56 -12.60
N SER A 25 -6.12 -4.83 -12.42
CA SER A 25 -6.44 -5.39 -11.12
C SER A 25 -5.17 -5.22 -10.29
N LYS A 26 -5.00 -4.02 -9.74
CA LYS A 26 -3.89 -3.72 -8.86
C LYS A 26 -4.14 -4.46 -7.57
N LEU A 27 -3.07 -4.95 -7.01
CA LEU A 27 -3.10 -5.57 -5.70
C LEU A 27 -3.69 -4.56 -4.69
N ASP A 28 -4.76 -4.95 -3.99
CA ASP A 28 -5.35 -4.12 -2.95
C ASP A 28 -4.45 -4.14 -1.71
N LEU A 29 -3.75 -3.02 -1.47
CA LEU A 29 -2.82 -2.88 -0.35
C LEU A 29 -3.51 -2.65 0.99
N MET A 30 -4.79 -2.30 1.02
CA MET A 30 -5.54 -2.14 2.27
C MET A 30 -5.62 -3.42 3.11
N ARG A 31 -5.57 -4.58 2.46
CA ARG A 31 -5.54 -5.88 3.15
C ARG A 31 -4.22 -6.15 3.90
N PHE A 32 -3.16 -5.45 3.55
CA PHE A 32 -1.81 -5.59 4.11
C PHE A 32 -1.46 -4.53 5.14
N CYS A 33 -2.43 -3.73 5.54
CA CYS A 33 -2.27 -2.73 6.58
C CYS A 33 -3.42 -2.83 7.59
N THR A 34 -3.21 -2.27 8.77
CA THR A 34 -4.26 -2.11 9.76
C THR A 34 -5.07 -0.87 9.42
N VAL A 35 -6.40 -0.98 9.40
CA VAL A 35 -7.30 0.14 9.12
C VAL A 35 -7.84 0.69 10.44
N ASP A 36 -7.60 1.98 10.71
CA ASP A 36 -8.06 2.67 11.90
C ASP A 36 -9.01 3.82 11.53
N ASN A 37 -10.19 3.81 12.14
CA ASN A 37 -11.22 4.83 11.96
C ASN A 37 -11.31 5.81 13.15
N SER A 38 -10.33 5.80 14.05
CA SER A 38 -10.33 6.65 15.26
C SER A 38 -10.31 8.14 14.95
N LEU A 39 -9.88 8.55 13.75
CA LEU A 39 -9.86 9.94 13.32
C LEU A 39 -11.18 10.45 12.75
N VAL A 40 -12.16 9.58 12.53
CA VAL A 40 -13.46 9.98 11.97
C VAL A 40 -14.20 10.87 12.97
N GLY A 41 -14.56 12.08 12.53
CA GLY A 41 -15.28 13.06 13.36
C GLY A 41 -14.42 13.81 14.39
N VAL A 42 -13.14 13.52 14.52
CA VAL A 42 -12.21 14.23 15.41
C VAL A 42 -11.67 15.48 14.71
N ALA A 43 -11.59 16.62 15.38
CA ALA A 43 -10.97 17.83 14.81
C ALA A 43 -9.43 17.69 14.80
N GLY A 44 -8.79 18.31 13.80
CA GLY A 44 -7.32 18.33 13.65
C GLY A 44 -6.87 17.84 12.26
N ASP A 45 -5.71 18.30 11.84
CA ASP A 45 -5.06 18.05 10.56
C ASP A 45 -3.81 17.16 10.68
N LYS A 46 -3.39 16.87 11.91
CA LYS A 46 -2.20 16.08 12.21
C LYS A 46 -2.52 14.90 13.13
N LYS A 47 -1.81 13.80 12.92
CA LYS A 47 -1.76 12.66 13.82
C LYS A 47 -0.32 12.48 14.28
N VAL A 48 -0.12 12.42 15.58
CA VAL A 48 1.17 12.05 16.17
C VAL A 48 1.14 10.55 16.43
N VAL A 49 2.04 9.84 15.79
CA VAL A 49 2.32 8.44 16.07
C VAL A 49 3.48 8.41 17.05
N ARG A 50 3.21 7.92 18.24
CA ARG A 50 4.16 7.90 19.32
C ARG A 50 4.78 6.53 19.45
N VAL A 51 6.06 6.44 19.15
CA VAL A 51 6.86 5.22 19.34
C VAL A 51 7.53 5.33 20.70
N TYR A 52 7.31 4.35 21.55
CA TYR A 52 8.01 4.31 22.85
C TYR A 52 9.14 3.30 22.80
N ASN A 53 10.23 3.61 23.48
CA ASN A 53 11.34 2.72 23.71
C ASN A 53 11.52 2.57 25.21
N ALA A 54 11.50 1.34 25.71
CA ALA A 54 11.63 1.06 27.13
C ALA A 54 12.77 0.07 27.38
N THR A 55 13.56 0.35 28.40
CA THR A 55 14.60 -0.58 28.86
C THR A 55 14.02 -1.65 29.76
N ASN A 56 14.58 -2.86 29.69
CA ASN A 56 14.15 -3.96 30.56
C ASN A 56 14.76 -3.76 31.97
N GLY A 57 13.90 -3.70 32.97
CA GLY A 57 14.31 -3.52 34.37
C GLY A 57 13.86 -4.62 35.33
N THR A 58 13.32 -5.74 34.79
CA THR A 58 12.89 -6.87 35.63
C THR A 58 14.08 -7.72 36.03
N GLU A 59 14.28 -7.90 37.32
CA GLU A 59 15.32 -8.76 37.89
C GLU A 59 14.69 -9.85 38.76
N LYS A 60 15.31 -11.03 38.74
CA LYS A 60 14.99 -12.08 39.71
C LYS A 60 15.88 -11.87 40.93
N LEU A 61 15.26 -11.52 42.06
CA LEU A 61 15.97 -11.18 43.30
C LEU A 61 16.01 -12.36 44.27
N ALA A 62 17.14 -12.50 44.95
CA ALA A 62 17.24 -13.39 46.10
C ALA A 62 16.67 -12.72 47.36
N MET A 63 16.50 -13.50 48.43
CA MET A 63 15.94 -12.98 49.70
C MET A 63 16.87 -11.90 50.27
N GLY A 64 16.34 -10.70 50.44
CA GLY A 64 17.09 -9.54 50.96
C GLY A 64 17.81 -8.66 49.92
N GLU A 65 17.70 -8.99 48.63
CA GLU A 65 18.24 -8.16 47.55
C GLU A 65 17.21 -7.16 47.05
N GLY A 66 17.64 -5.96 46.70
CA GLY A 66 16.81 -4.91 46.06
C GLY A 66 17.06 -4.83 44.57
N ASN A 67 16.13 -4.30 43.83
CA ASN A 67 16.24 -4.09 42.39
C ASN A 67 17.34 -3.03 42.06
N SER A 68 18.25 -3.37 41.16
CA SER A 68 19.35 -2.49 40.75
C SER A 68 19.11 -1.83 39.39
N LYS A 69 18.18 -2.36 38.59
CA LYS A 69 17.82 -1.86 37.27
C LYS A 69 16.51 -1.09 37.30
N ASN A 70 16.45 0.00 36.57
CA ASN A 70 15.25 0.79 36.37
C ASN A 70 14.71 0.58 34.96
N ILE A 71 13.40 0.66 34.82
CA ILE A 71 12.75 0.77 33.50
C ILE A 71 12.77 2.24 33.15
N GLU A 72 13.48 2.57 32.08
CA GLU A 72 13.47 3.91 31.48
C GLU A 72 12.62 3.90 30.22
N VAL A 73 11.70 4.84 30.10
CA VAL A 73 10.81 4.96 28.96
C VAL A 73 11.12 6.26 28.26
N SER A 74 11.45 6.17 26.97
CA SER A 74 11.59 7.31 26.07
C SER A 74 10.53 7.27 24.98
N TYR A 75 10.10 8.43 24.52
CA TYR A 75 9.12 8.57 23.43
C TYR A 75 9.75 9.29 22.25
N GLU A 76 9.49 8.77 21.08
CA GLU A 76 9.76 9.44 19.81
C GLU A 76 8.42 9.73 19.12
N ASP A 77 8.15 11.01 18.88
CA ASP A 77 6.90 11.45 18.26
C ASP A 77 7.15 11.71 16.77
N VAL A 78 6.46 10.96 15.92
CA VAL A 78 6.46 11.18 14.47
C VAL A 78 5.14 11.82 14.07
N GLU A 79 5.21 13.04 13.54
CA GLU A 79 4.03 13.77 13.08
C GLU A 79 3.69 13.42 11.65
N TYR A 80 2.45 13.02 11.42
CA TYR A 80 1.87 12.80 10.11
C TYR A 80 0.75 13.80 9.85
N THR A 81 0.73 14.37 8.64
CA THR A 81 -0.32 15.28 8.20
C THR A 81 -1.38 14.51 7.42
N ILE A 82 -2.66 14.78 7.74
CA ILE A 82 -3.80 14.21 7.02
C ILE A 82 -3.81 14.74 5.60
N GLN A 83 -3.94 13.83 4.63
CA GLN A 83 -3.92 14.15 3.21
C GLN A 83 -5.34 14.22 2.66
N LEU A 84 -5.53 15.09 1.69
CA LEU A 84 -6.73 15.18 0.87
C LEU A 84 -6.41 14.68 -0.54
N ALA A 85 -6.98 13.55 -0.93
CA ALA A 85 -7.03 13.16 -2.32
C ALA A 85 -8.35 13.64 -2.94
N GLN A 86 -8.25 14.40 -4.02
CA GLN A 86 -9.40 14.89 -4.76
C GLN A 86 -9.15 14.72 -6.25
N ASN A 87 -10.15 14.23 -6.95
CA ASN A 87 -10.19 14.27 -8.40
C ASN A 87 -11.39 15.08 -8.89
N ARG A 88 -11.34 15.50 -10.13
CA ARG A 88 -12.35 16.29 -10.80
C ARG A 88 -12.62 15.70 -12.18
N PHE A 89 -13.86 15.39 -12.45
CA PHE A 89 -14.32 14.93 -13.76
C PHE A 89 -15.31 15.93 -14.34
N PRO A 90 -14.87 16.80 -15.28
CA PRO A 90 -15.74 17.73 -15.97
C PRO A 90 -16.29 17.11 -17.26
N TYR A 91 -17.55 17.39 -17.59
CA TYR A 91 -18.18 17.03 -18.86
C TYR A 91 -19.25 18.06 -19.26
N TYR A 92 -19.49 18.21 -20.56
CA TYR A 92 -20.57 19.04 -21.09
C TYR A 92 -21.83 18.24 -21.39
N ASP A 93 -23.00 18.87 -21.30
CA ASP A 93 -24.28 18.23 -21.66
C ASP A 93 -24.25 17.67 -23.10
N GLU A 94 -23.56 18.36 -24.01
CA GLU A 94 -23.41 17.95 -25.41
C GLU A 94 -22.54 16.68 -25.58
N GLU A 95 -21.56 16.46 -24.69
CA GLU A 95 -20.75 15.24 -24.68
C GLU A 95 -21.59 14.05 -24.22
N LEU A 96 -22.41 14.24 -23.21
CA LEU A 96 -23.36 13.22 -22.73
C LEU A 96 -24.37 12.82 -23.82
N MET A 97 -24.86 13.79 -24.61
CA MET A 97 -25.76 13.51 -25.72
C MET A 97 -25.12 12.71 -26.86
N LYS A 98 -23.80 12.91 -27.08
CA LYS A 98 -23.04 12.16 -28.10
C LYS A 98 -22.70 10.76 -27.63
N ASP A 99 -22.27 10.62 -26.39
CA ASP A 99 -21.86 9.34 -25.80
C ASP A 99 -22.26 9.27 -24.32
N PRO A 100 -23.39 8.61 -24.01
CA PRO A 100 -23.85 8.47 -22.63
C PRO A 100 -22.89 7.69 -21.73
N LEU A 101 -21.96 6.89 -22.29
CA LEU A 101 -21.01 6.10 -21.53
C LEU A 101 -19.84 6.92 -21.01
N VAL A 102 -19.58 8.11 -21.53
CA VAL A 102 -18.48 8.98 -21.10
C VAL A 102 -18.51 9.21 -19.58
N VAL A 103 -19.69 9.53 -19.04
CA VAL A 103 -19.84 9.80 -17.60
C VAL A 103 -19.59 8.55 -16.77
N GLN A 104 -20.17 7.41 -17.18
CA GLN A 104 -19.99 6.15 -16.46
C GLN A 104 -18.52 5.70 -16.45
N THR A 105 -17.87 5.76 -17.59
CA THR A 105 -16.44 5.39 -17.73
C THR A 105 -15.55 6.36 -16.96
N GLY A 106 -15.83 7.66 -17.05
CA GLY A 106 -15.10 8.70 -16.31
C GLY A 106 -15.21 8.51 -14.79
N MET A 107 -16.40 8.21 -14.29
CA MET A 107 -16.59 7.96 -12.86
C MET A 107 -15.86 6.70 -12.37
N ARG A 108 -15.89 5.61 -13.15
CA ARG A 108 -15.11 4.40 -12.83
C ARG A 108 -13.61 4.71 -12.78
N HIS A 109 -13.14 5.46 -13.75
CA HIS A 109 -11.72 5.86 -13.79
C HIS A 109 -11.36 6.75 -12.59
N ALA A 110 -12.20 7.71 -12.22
CA ALA A 110 -12.00 8.58 -11.08
C ALA A 110 -11.88 7.79 -9.75
N VAL A 111 -12.74 6.78 -9.56
CA VAL A 111 -12.65 5.88 -8.39
C VAL A 111 -11.35 5.09 -8.40
N THR A 112 -10.98 4.53 -9.55
CA THR A 112 -9.74 3.75 -9.68
C THR A 112 -8.50 4.60 -9.43
N ASP A 113 -8.48 5.82 -9.94
CA ASP A 113 -7.38 6.76 -9.75
C ASP A 113 -7.22 7.11 -8.26
N MET A 114 -8.31 7.36 -7.56
CA MET A 114 -8.29 7.58 -6.12
C MET A 114 -7.76 6.37 -5.35
N VAL A 115 -8.20 5.15 -5.70
CA VAL A 115 -7.70 3.90 -5.12
C VAL A 115 -6.19 3.76 -5.36
N ASN A 116 -5.73 4.03 -6.57
CA ASN A 116 -4.31 3.97 -6.90
C ASN A 116 -3.47 4.98 -6.10
N THR A 117 -4.02 6.16 -5.85
CA THR A 117 -3.34 7.22 -5.08
C THR A 117 -3.09 6.76 -3.66
N TYR A 118 -4.11 6.34 -2.92
CA TYR A 118 -3.87 5.91 -1.54
C TYR A 118 -3.07 4.59 -1.45
N GLN A 119 -3.15 3.72 -2.44
CA GLN A 119 -2.29 2.53 -2.51
C GLN A 119 -0.81 2.89 -2.74
N ALA A 120 -0.54 3.93 -3.53
CA ALA A 120 0.82 4.44 -3.70
C ALA A 120 1.37 4.99 -2.38
N ASP A 121 0.54 5.69 -1.60
CA ASP A 121 0.94 6.22 -0.29
C ASP A 121 1.22 5.09 0.71
N ILE A 122 0.37 4.07 0.77
CA ILE A 122 0.63 2.88 1.61
C ILE A 122 1.96 2.22 1.21
N TYR A 123 2.21 2.06 -0.08
CA TYR A 123 3.47 1.47 -0.55
C TYR A 123 4.68 2.33 -0.22
N ALA A 124 4.54 3.66 -0.27
CA ALA A 124 5.59 4.60 0.12
C ALA A 124 5.91 4.52 1.63
N GLU A 125 4.93 4.19 2.48
CA GLU A 125 5.18 3.96 3.90
C GLU A 125 6.00 2.68 4.15
N PHE A 126 5.72 1.58 3.42
CA PHE A 126 6.56 0.39 3.47
C PHE A 126 8.00 0.67 2.97
N ALA A 127 8.17 1.58 2.02
CA ALA A 127 9.49 1.97 1.53
C ALA A 127 10.36 2.68 2.59
N LYS A 128 9.76 3.21 3.66
CA LYS A 128 10.48 3.82 4.81
C LYS A 128 11.06 2.79 5.77
N ALA A 129 10.93 1.47 5.49
CA ALA A 129 11.52 0.41 6.31
C ALA A 129 12.98 0.70 6.63
N THR A 130 13.33 0.66 7.90
CA THR A 130 14.70 0.89 8.40
C THR A 130 15.55 -0.36 8.31
N GLN A 131 14.94 -1.53 8.47
CA GLN A 131 15.62 -2.81 8.39
C GLN A 131 15.89 -3.16 6.92
N SER A 132 17.15 -3.24 6.53
CA SER A 132 17.59 -3.45 5.15
C SER A 132 18.53 -4.63 5.04
N ILE A 133 18.34 -5.41 3.98
CA ILE A 133 19.29 -6.43 3.53
C ILE A 133 19.75 -6.03 2.14
N ASP A 134 21.04 -5.80 2.00
CA ASP A 134 21.67 -5.43 0.73
C ASP A 134 22.42 -6.62 0.17
N ASN A 135 22.05 -7.09 -1.03
CA ASN A 135 22.71 -8.22 -1.66
C ASN A 135 22.73 -8.06 -3.19
N ALA A 136 23.72 -8.67 -3.84
CA ALA A 136 23.86 -8.59 -5.30
C ALA A 136 22.76 -9.34 -6.06
N THR A 137 22.14 -10.33 -5.43
CA THR A 137 21.08 -11.16 -6.04
C THR A 137 20.01 -11.50 -5.01
N PHE A 138 18.79 -11.69 -5.47
CA PHE A 138 17.72 -12.23 -4.63
C PHE A 138 17.91 -13.74 -4.47
N SER A 139 18.16 -14.22 -3.26
CA SER A 139 18.32 -15.62 -2.90
C SER A 139 17.31 -16.03 -1.83
N PHE A 140 17.21 -17.33 -1.56
CA PHE A 140 16.40 -17.86 -0.46
C PHE A 140 16.87 -17.29 0.90
N ASP A 141 18.20 -17.22 1.10
CA ASP A 141 18.80 -16.75 2.34
C ASP A 141 18.38 -15.30 2.67
N ASN A 142 18.23 -14.43 1.66
CA ASN A 142 17.79 -13.05 1.88
C ASN A 142 16.40 -12.97 2.50
N PHE A 143 15.51 -13.89 2.17
CA PHE A 143 14.18 -13.95 2.78
C PHE A 143 14.23 -14.53 4.19
N VAL A 144 15.11 -15.51 4.44
CA VAL A 144 15.35 -16.03 5.80
C VAL A 144 15.88 -14.92 6.70
N ASP A 145 16.90 -14.19 6.24
CA ASP A 145 17.48 -13.08 6.98
C ASP A 145 16.47 -11.94 7.20
N ALA A 146 15.64 -11.66 6.21
CA ALA A 146 14.57 -10.63 6.33
C ALA A 146 13.55 -10.99 7.42
N VAL A 147 13.14 -12.24 7.49
CA VAL A 147 12.22 -12.71 8.53
C VAL A 147 12.90 -12.64 9.91
N ALA A 148 14.18 -12.95 10.00
CA ALA A 148 14.93 -12.89 11.25
C ALA A 148 15.12 -11.45 11.78
N LEU A 149 15.02 -10.44 10.92
CA LEU A 149 15.09 -9.03 11.33
C LEU A 149 13.75 -8.51 11.91
N LEU A 150 12.64 -9.18 11.62
CA LEU A 150 11.32 -8.72 12.07
C LEU A 150 11.15 -8.92 13.58
N ASP A 151 10.67 -7.88 14.26
CA ASP A 151 10.35 -7.93 15.68
C ASP A 151 8.92 -8.48 15.88
N TYR A 152 8.79 -9.79 15.77
CA TYR A 152 7.56 -10.50 16.10
C TYR A 152 7.87 -11.90 16.63
N GLU A 153 6.99 -12.42 17.46
CA GLU A 153 7.03 -13.82 17.85
C GLU A 153 6.31 -14.66 16.78
N ASP A 154 6.86 -15.83 16.46
CA ASP A 154 6.26 -16.76 15.50
C ASP A 154 4.99 -17.40 16.11
N ILE A 155 3.94 -16.59 16.11
CA ILE A 155 2.61 -16.98 16.60
C ILE A 155 1.78 -17.41 15.38
N GLU A 156 1.05 -18.52 15.53
CA GLU A 156 0.13 -19.01 14.51
C GLU A 156 -0.84 -17.91 14.02
N GLY A 157 -0.87 -17.67 12.72
CA GLY A 157 -1.73 -16.68 12.07
C GLY A 157 -1.09 -15.34 11.73
N VAL A 158 0.18 -15.11 12.08
CA VAL A 158 0.92 -13.93 11.58
C VAL A 158 1.38 -14.19 10.14
N GLU A 159 0.85 -13.40 9.23
CA GLU A 159 1.24 -13.45 7.81
C GLU A 159 2.36 -12.45 7.55
N VAL A 160 3.50 -12.94 7.08
CA VAL A 160 4.59 -12.12 6.54
C VAL A 160 4.43 -12.06 5.02
N PHE A 161 4.47 -10.89 4.45
CA PHE A 161 4.31 -10.66 3.01
C PHE A 161 5.41 -9.77 2.46
N ALA A 162 5.59 -9.83 1.14
CA ALA A 162 6.50 -8.94 0.42
C ALA A 162 5.93 -8.56 -0.95
N PHE A 163 6.14 -7.31 -1.33
CA PHE A 163 5.78 -6.76 -2.63
C PHE A 163 6.96 -6.80 -3.57
N VAL A 164 6.79 -7.47 -4.69
CA VAL A 164 7.85 -7.77 -5.65
C VAL A 164 7.46 -7.24 -7.03
N SER A 165 8.41 -6.65 -7.77
CA SER A 165 8.18 -6.30 -9.15
C SER A 165 8.10 -7.54 -10.05
N LYS A 166 7.48 -7.44 -11.22
CA LYS A 166 7.45 -8.54 -12.21
C LYS A 166 8.87 -8.98 -12.63
N ALA A 167 9.80 -8.03 -12.74
CA ALA A 167 11.19 -8.30 -13.11
C ALA A 167 11.91 -9.06 -11.99
N ASP A 168 11.74 -8.61 -10.75
CA ASP A 168 12.38 -9.25 -9.59
C ASP A 168 11.77 -10.62 -9.29
N MET A 169 10.47 -10.79 -9.48
CA MET A 169 9.83 -12.11 -9.40
C MET A 169 10.45 -13.08 -10.41
N ALA A 170 10.74 -12.63 -11.63
CA ALA A 170 11.44 -13.46 -12.62
C ALA A 170 12.88 -13.77 -12.20
N ALA A 171 13.57 -12.84 -11.54
CA ALA A 171 14.91 -13.05 -11.00
C ALA A 171 14.90 -14.08 -9.86
N ILE A 172 13.95 -13.97 -8.92
CA ILE A 172 13.76 -14.93 -7.83
C ILE A 172 13.49 -16.34 -8.37
N ARG A 173 12.60 -16.48 -9.35
CA ARG A 173 12.31 -17.76 -9.99
C ARG A 173 13.55 -18.38 -10.63
N LYS A 174 14.41 -17.58 -11.25
CA LYS A 174 15.67 -18.04 -11.82
C LYS A 174 16.66 -18.47 -10.76
N ALA A 175 16.77 -17.71 -9.67
CA ALA A 175 17.65 -18.02 -8.56
C ALA A 175 17.28 -19.34 -7.87
N LEU A 176 15.97 -19.57 -7.66
CA LEU A 176 15.45 -20.77 -7.00
C LEU A 176 15.27 -21.98 -7.94
N LYS A 177 15.66 -21.88 -9.21
CA LYS A 177 15.43 -22.93 -10.22
C LYS A 177 16.03 -24.28 -9.82
N ASP A 178 17.23 -24.29 -9.29
CA ASP A 178 17.93 -25.52 -8.95
C ASP A 178 17.38 -26.17 -7.67
N ASP A 179 16.89 -25.36 -6.74
CA ASP A 179 16.30 -25.84 -5.48
C ASP A 179 14.88 -26.37 -5.69
N LEU A 180 14.11 -25.77 -6.60
CA LEU A 180 12.71 -26.08 -6.84
C LEU A 180 12.45 -27.00 -8.03
N LYS A 181 13.49 -27.51 -8.71
CA LYS A 181 13.35 -28.36 -9.91
C LYS A 181 12.56 -29.65 -9.68
N TYR A 182 12.47 -30.14 -8.46
CA TYR A 182 11.69 -31.32 -8.11
C TYR A 182 10.28 -31.03 -7.59
N VAL A 183 9.92 -29.75 -7.46
CA VAL A 183 8.57 -29.34 -7.03
C VAL A 183 7.67 -29.26 -8.25
N GLU A 184 6.66 -30.14 -8.34
CA GLU A 184 5.76 -30.24 -9.49
C GLU A 184 5.06 -28.93 -9.85
N ALA A 185 4.58 -28.20 -8.84
CA ALA A 185 3.93 -26.89 -9.03
C ALA A 185 4.86 -25.86 -9.67
N TYR A 186 6.13 -25.85 -9.28
CA TYR A 186 7.13 -24.97 -9.88
C TYR A 186 7.47 -25.36 -11.30
N VAL A 187 7.69 -26.67 -11.57
CA VAL A 187 8.06 -27.18 -12.91
C VAL A 187 6.96 -26.89 -13.92
N ARG A 188 5.69 -27.03 -13.54
CA ARG A 188 4.55 -26.82 -14.43
C ARG A 188 4.21 -25.35 -14.66
N SER A 189 4.18 -24.54 -13.61
CA SER A 189 3.65 -23.18 -13.67
C SER A 189 4.67 -22.09 -13.33
N GLY A 190 5.86 -22.46 -12.84
CA GLY A 190 6.81 -21.51 -12.27
C GLY A 190 6.27 -20.81 -11.01
N TYR A 191 5.35 -21.47 -10.32
CA TYR A 191 4.71 -20.90 -9.14
C TYR A 191 5.70 -20.82 -7.96
N VAL A 192 5.92 -19.63 -7.51
CA VAL A 192 6.63 -19.33 -6.26
C VAL A 192 5.70 -18.40 -5.49
N GLY A 193 4.90 -18.95 -4.59
CA GLY A 193 3.94 -18.18 -3.79
C GLY A 193 4.54 -17.74 -2.47
N THR A 194 5.31 -18.63 -1.84
CA THR A 194 5.91 -18.39 -0.52
C THR A 194 7.38 -18.81 -0.56
N VAL A 195 8.25 -17.96 -0.03
CA VAL A 195 9.69 -18.21 0.12
C VAL A 195 10.07 -17.94 1.57
N ALA A 196 10.66 -18.92 2.25
CA ALA A 196 11.07 -18.83 3.66
C ALA A 196 9.95 -18.28 4.60
N GLY A 197 8.69 -18.68 4.36
CA GLY A 197 7.55 -18.19 5.14
C GLY A 197 6.99 -16.82 4.70
N VAL A 198 7.63 -16.15 3.73
CA VAL A 198 7.18 -14.86 3.19
C VAL A 198 6.30 -15.07 1.96
N ASN A 199 5.07 -14.58 2.01
CA ASN A 199 4.16 -14.59 0.87
C ASN A 199 4.52 -13.49 -0.14
N LEU A 200 4.82 -13.88 -1.38
CA LEU A 200 5.25 -12.95 -2.42
C LEU A 200 4.06 -12.48 -3.25
N TYR A 201 3.84 -11.19 -3.28
CA TYR A 201 2.80 -10.54 -4.08
C TYR A 201 3.40 -9.65 -5.16
N THR A 202 3.04 -9.92 -6.41
CA THR A 202 3.51 -9.11 -7.53
C THR A 202 2.72 -7.81 -7.60
N LYS A 203 3.42 -6.68 -7.49
CA LYS A 203 2.85 -5.35 -7.66
C LYS A 203 3.33 -4.73 -8.98
N ALA A 204 2.40 -4.19 -9.78
CA ALA A 204 2.73 -3.65 -11.10
C ALA A 204 3.70 -2.47 -11.04
N ASP A 205 3.50 -1.57 -10.07
CA ASP A 205 4.28 -0.35 -9.89
C ASP A 205 5.36 -0.50 -8.79
N ALA A 206 5.77 -1.74 -8.46
CA ALA A 206 6.82 -1.95 -7.49
C ALA A 206 8.18 -1.49 -8.05
N THR A 207 9.00 -0.91 -7.18
CA THR A 207 10.36 -0.49 -7.51
C THR A 207 11.18 -1.71 -7.89
N VAL A 208 11.77 -1.70 -9.09
CA VAL A 208 12.64 -2.78 -9.55
C VAL A 208 13.96 -2.76 -8.76
N GLY A 209 14.40 -3.94 -8.33
CA GLY A 209 15.61 -4.09 -7.54
C GLY A 209 15.42 -3.88 -6.03
N THR A 210 14.18 -3.58 -5.59
CA THR A 210 13.88 -3.45 -4.16
C THR A 210 12.60 -4.17 -3.82
N ILE A 211 12.64 -4.99 -2.79
CA ILE A 211 11.49 -5.72 -2.26
C ILE A 211 11.16 -5.11 -0.90
N TYR A 212 9.92 -4.69 -0.71
CA TYR A 212 9.40 -4.23 0.57
C TYR A 212 8.44 -5.26 1.14
N GLY A 213 8.57 -5.53 2.41
CA GLY A 213 7.71 -6.50 3.07
C GLY A 213 7.58 -6.25 4.57
N GLY A 214 6.80 -7.09 5.20
CA GLY A 214 6.58 -7.04 6.63
C GLY A 214 5.30 -7.76 7.04
N THR A 215 4.80 -7.38 8.20
CA THR A 215 3.51 -7.82 8.73
C THR A 215 2.46 -6.74 8.59
N ARG A 216 1.18 -7.11 8.76
CA ARG A 216 0.05 -6.20 8.63
C ARG A 216 0.08 -5.03 9.62
N ASP A 217 0.70 -5.22 10.78
CA ASP A 217 0.76 -4.21 11.84
C ASP A 217 1.85 -3.15 11.64
N ALA A 218 2.69 -3.31 10.60
CA ALA A 218 3.76 -2.35 10.29
C ALA A 218 3.20 -1.00 9.87
N VAL A 219 2.17 -0.99 9.02
CA VAL A 219 1.56 0.22 8.47
C VAL A 219 0.10 0.31 8.86
N THR A 220 -0.32 1.48 9.34
CA THR A 220 -1.72 1.77 9.65
C THR A 220 -2.28 2.81 8.70
N PHE A 221 -3.44 2.51 8.15
CA PHE A 221 -4.22 3.41 7.32
C PHE A 221 -5.34 4.04 8.13
N PHE A 222 -5.24 5.35 8.40
CA PHE A 222 -6.23 6.11 9.15
C PHE A 222 -7.23 6.76 8.21
N ASN A 223 -8.50 6.44 8.39
CA ASN A 223 -9.59 7.14 7.74
C ASN A 223 -9.97 8.39 8.55
N LYS A 224 -9.98 9.54 7.91
CA LYS A 224 -10.48 10.79 8.51
C LYS A 224 -11.92 11.05 8.14
N LYS A 225 -12.23 10.84 6.86
CA LYS A 225 -13.59 11.01 6.32
C LYS A 225 -13.78 10.03 5.17
N GLY A 226 -15.00 9.50 5.05
CA GLY A 226 -15.36 8.65 3.92
C GLY A 226 -15.26 9.39 2.58
N THR A 227 -15.34 8.66 1.49
CA THR A 227 -15.35 9.26 0.16
C THR A 227 -16.62 10.09 -0.03
N GLU A 228 -16.43 11.37 -0.38
CA GLU A 228 -17.50 12.30 -0.72
C GLU A 228 -17.50 12.54 -2.23
N VAL A 229 -18.70 12.57 -2.79
CA VAL A 229 -18.91 12.91 -4.18
C VAL A 229 -19.86 14.10 -4.23
N GLU A 230 -19.44 15.18 -4.86
CA GLU A 230 -20.22 16.39 -5.08
C GLU A 230 -20.30 16.66 -6.57
N GLN A 231 -21.46 17.11 -7.02
CA GLN A 231 -21.67 17.55 -8.39
C GLN A 231 -22.03 19.02 -8.41
N GLU A 232 -21.33 19.77 -9.25
CA GLU A 232 -21.61 21.17 -9.53
C GLU A 232 -21.97 21.33 -11.01
N ARG A 233 -22.90 22.25 -11.32
CA ARG A 233 -23.32 22.55 -12.67
C ARG A 233 -23.28 24.05 -12.91
N ASP A 234 -22.52 24.47 -13.92
CA ASP A 234 -22.61 25.81 -14.46
C ASP A 234 -23.66 25.86 -15.58
N ALA A 235 -24.78 26.54 -15.31
CA ALA A 235 -25.89 26.63 -16.25
C ALA A 235 -25.55 27.47 -17.51
N ASN A 236 -24.60 28.39 -17.42
CA ASN A 236 -24.22 29.28 -18.53
C ASN A 236 -23.40 28.52 -19.57
N THR A 237 -22.46 27.72 -19.13
CA THR A 237 -21.57 26.93 -19.99
C THR A 237 -22.07 25.50 -20.21
N ARG A 238 -23.11 25.06 -19.50
CA ARG A 238 -23.63 23.67 -19.47
C ARG A 238 -22.56 22.65 -19.08
N LEU A 239 -21.57 23.12 -18.31
CA LEU A 239 -20.53 22.30 -17.75
C LEU A 239 -21.03 21.63 -16.46
N ASN A 240 -20.88 20.34 -16.39
CA ASN A 240 -21.07 19.57 -15.17
C ASN A 240 -19.70 19.13 -14.66
N GLU A 241 -19.50 19.24 -13.35
CA GLU A 241 -18.28 18.84 -12.68
C GLU A 241 -18.60 17.91 -11.56
N ILE A 242 -17.94 16.75 -11.53
CA ILE A 242 -18.04 15.80 -10.46
C ILE A 242 -16.72 15.79 -9.70
N PHE A 243 -16.79 16.09 -8.41
CA PHE A 243 -15.67 16.07 -7.51
C PHE A 243 -15.77 14.86 -6.61
N SER A 244 -14.74 14.03 -6.58
CA SER A 244 -14.62 12.96 -5.59
C SER A 244 -13.44 13.26 -4.68
N ARG A 245 -13.65 13.20 -3.37
CA ARG A 245 -12.60 13.52 -2.39
C ARG A 245 -12.59 12.54 -1.22
N LYS A 246 -11.42 12.28 -0.69
CA LYS A 246 -11.20 11.43 0.48
C LYS A 246 -10.11 12.02 1.36
N TYR A 247 -10.36 12.01 2.67
CA TYR A 247 -9.37 12.42 3.67
C TYR A 247 -8.85 11.18 4.39
N TYR A 248 -7.55 10.99 4.34
CA TYR A 248 -6.89 9.82 4.92
C TYR A 248 -5.45 10.12 5.30
N LEU A 249 -4.83 9.17 5.96
CA LEU A 249 -3.42 9.18 6.31
C LEU A 249 -2.90 7.75 6.30
N ALA A 250 -1.81 7.48 5.58
CA ALA A 250 -1.02 6.27 5.75
C ALA A 250 0.17 6.60 6.65
N ALA A 251 0.47 5.75 7.61
CA ALA A 251 1.58 5.96 8.54
C ALA A 251 2.28 4.63 8.86
N LEU A 252 3.61 4.66 8.86
CA LEU A 252 4.42 3.58 9.39
C LEU A 252 4.33 3.63 10.92
N THR A 253 3.60 2.69 11.52
CA THR A 253 3.35 2.66 12.97
C THR A 253 4.39 1.83 13.72
N ASP A 254 4.93 0.81 13.09
CA ASP A 254 5.95 -0.04 13.69
C ASP A 254 7.03 -0.40 12.65
N ALA A 255 8.16 0.28 12.76
CA ALA A 255 9.29 0.08 11.86
C ALA A 255 10.00 -1.26 12.08
N GLY A 256 9.86 -1.89 13.26
CA GLY A 256 10.40 -3.21 13.57
C GLY A 256 9.68 -4.35 12.84
N LYS A 257 8.48 -4.09 12.32
CA LYS A 257 7.65 -5.08 11.64
C LYS A 257 7.68 -4.98 10.12
N CYS A 258 8.57 -4.19 9.55
CA CYS A 258 8.78 -4.10 8.12
C CYS A 258 10.26 -4.21 7.75
N PHE A 259 10.51 -4.71 6.55
CA PHE A 259 11.86 -4.87 6.00
C PHE A 259 11.93 -4.43 4.55
N LYS A 260 13.15 -4.22 4.09
CA LYS A 260 13.45 -4.06 2.66
C LYS A 260 14.63 -4.93 2.27
N ILE A 261 14.57 -5.51 1.08
CA ILE A 261 15.68 -6.22 0.45
C ILE A 261 16.08 -5.43 -0.79
N VAL A 262 17.30 -4.94 -0.82
CA VAL A 262 17.82 -4.12 -1.91
C VAL A 262 18.83 -4.93 -2.70
N LYS A 263 18.66 -4.94 -4.01
CA LYS A 263 19.63 -5.50 -4.92
C LYS A 263 20.70 -4.44 -5.19
N ALA A 264 21.90 -4.64 -4.64
CA ALA A 264 23.06 -3.78 -4.78
C ALA A 264 23.72 -3.92 -6.17
#